data_e9f493c1950078380337bd426a062bac
#
_entry.id   e9f493c1950078380337bd426a062bac
#
_cell.length_a   1.000
_cell.length_b   1.000
_cell.length_c   1.000
_cell.angle_alpha   90.00
_cell.angle_beta   90.00
_cell.angle_gamma   90.00
#
_symmetry.space_group_name_H-M   'P 1'
#
loop_
_entity.id
_entity.type
_entity.pdbx_description
1 polymer ?
#
loop_
_entity_poly.entity_id
_entity_poly.type
_entity_poly.pdbx_seq_one_letter_code
_entity_poly.pdbx_strand_id
1 'polypeptide(L)'
;MKEIGGYIELDTYTGAMFHEKAIALNCGRGALEYLCEAKMIRKLYLPYFLCDSVANLCKKINIEYEFYHINEAFEPVFTKEIGANEWLYIVNFYGQLSNEYLKTWKQRYDRVIVDNAQSYFQMPVEGLDTLYTCRKYFGVADGAFLYSDTRLSKEIPQDESFERMHFLLGRYERSANEFYGEYIANNKLFAEEPVKRMSRLTENLLHGIDYDIVAKRRQENFDFLDAEFRDINELSLKSVYGAFMYPLLVQNGSEIRKALQKEKIYIPTLWPNVLKECPADSLEYHYAADILPIPIDQRYGKEDMRCLVDTIKRVSYEKSRMDLFTSSMFENNEFRGKEKI
;
A
#
# COMPACT_ATOMS: atom_id res chain seq x y z
N MET A 1 -40.28 -4.91 -10.95
CA MET A 1 -40.96 -5.71 -9.87
C MET A 1 -39.83 -6.49 -9.20
N LYS A 2 -39.75 -6.55 -7.86
CA LYS A 2 -38.75 -7.36 -7.16
C LYS A 2 -39.09 -8.85 -7.35
N GLU A 3 -38.08 -9.69 -7.66
CA GLU A 3 -38.25 -11.13 -7.66
C GLU A 3 -38.60 -11.64 -6.27
N ILE A 4 -39.45 -12.65 -6.18
CA ILE A 4 -39.90 -13.27 -4.93
C ILE A 4 -39.74 -14.77 -5.05
N GLY A 5 -38.96 -15.37 -4.15
CA GLY A 5 -38.66 -16.81 -4.17
C GLY A 5 -37.43 -17.15 -5.01
N GLY A 6 -37.23 -18.41 -5.33
CA GLY A 6 -36.02 -18.96 -5.97
C GLY A 6 -35.04 -19.58 -4.97
N TYR A 7 -33.77 -19.67 -5.34
CA TYR A 7 -32.73 -20.14 -4.43
C TYR A 7 -32.21 -18.99 -3.53
N ILE A 8 -31.58 -19.36 -2.40
CA ILE A 8 -31.03 -18.39 -1.44
C ILE A 8 -29.79 -17.73 -2.04
N GLU A 9 -29.73 -16.41 -2.00
CA GLU A 9 -28.57 -15.59 -2.37
C GLU A 9 -27.60 -15.44 -1.20
N LEU A 10 -26.51 -14.71 -1.42
CA LEU A 10 -25.55 -14.35 -0.37
C LEU A 10 -26.26 -13.58 0.77
N ASP A 11 -25.94 -13.93 2.01
CA ASP A 11 -26.49 -13.26 3.19
C ASP A 11 -26.17 -11.76 3.18
N THR A 12 -27.13 -10.96 3.68
CA THR A 12 -26.93 -9.52 3.87
C THR A 12 -26.38 -9.26 5.27
N TYR A 13 -25.20 -8.63 5.32
CA TYR A 13 -24.60 -8.19 6.56
C TYR A 13 -25.06 -6.78 6.92
N THR A 14 -25.16 -6.49 8.23
CA THR A 14 -25.71 -5.25 8.77
C THR A 14 -24.81 -4.57 9.80
N GLY A 15 -23.57 -5.00 9.93
CA GLY A 15 -22.57 -4.34 10.78
C GLY A 15 -22.24 -2.93 10.27
N ALA A 16 -21.69 -2.07 11.10
CA ALA A 16 -21.27 -0.73 10.69
C ALA A 16 -19.96 -0.81 9.86
N MET A 17 -19.91 -0.09 8.75
CA MET A 17 -18.66 0.09 8.01
C MET A 17 -17.76 1.11 8.71
N PHE A 18 -16.45 0.89 8.72
CA PHE A 18 -15.52 1.80 9.38
C PHE A 18 -15.53 3.22 8.77
N HIS A 19 -15.68 3.31 7.44
CA HIS A 19 -15.75 4.59 6.70
C HIS A 19 -17.15 4.91 6.15
N GLU A 20 -18.19 4.62 6.88
CA GLU A 20 -19.59 4.77 6.44
C GLU A 20 -19.94 6.18 5.94
N LYS A 21 -19.26 7.23 6.46
CA LYS A 21 -19.53 8.64 6.09
C LYS A 21 -18.82 9.08 4.79
N ALA A 22 -17.94 8.26 4.27
CA ALA A 22 -17.17 8.57 3.07
C ALA A 22 -17.96 8.32 1.78
N ILE A 23 -17.46 8.84 0.67
CA ILE A 23 -17.95 8.48 -0.66
C ILE A 23 -17.37 7.10 -0.98
N ALA A 24 -18.24 6.10 -1.17
CA ALA A 24 -17.83 4.75 -1.52
C ALA A 24 -17.65 4.61 -3.05
N LEU A 25 -16.42 4.29 -3.47
CA LEU A 25 -15.99 4.19 -4.87
C LEU A 25 -15.35 2.83 -5.13
N ASN A 26 -15.19 2.46 -6.40
CA ASN A 26 -14.71 1.13 -6.76
C ASN A 26 -13.20 0.92 -6.53
N CYS A 27 -12.37 1.94 -6.62
CA CYS A 27 -10.93 1.82 -6.38
C CYS A 27 -10.28 3.15 -6.02
N GLY A 28 -9.05 3.11 -5.49
CA GLY A 28 -8.29 4.32 -5.12
C GLY A 28 -8.02 5.26 -6.30
N ARG A 29 -7.76 4.71 -7.51
CA ARG A 29 -7.63 5.51 -8.74
C ARG A 29 -8.93 6.22 -9.10
N GLY A 30 -10.06 5.51 -9.02
CA GLY A 30 -11.38 6.10 -9.21
C GLY A 30 -11.70 7.19 -8.17
N ALA A 31 -11.25 7.01 -6.91
CA ALA A 31 -11.39 8.02 -5.87
C ALA A 31 -10.57 9.28 -6.18
N LEU A 32 -9.34 9.13 -6.67
CA LEU A 32 -8.52 10.26 -7.08
C LEU A 32 -9.07 10.94 -8.33
N GLU A 33 -9.51 10.19 -9.35
CA GLU A 33 -10.15 10.73 -10.57
C GLU A 33 -11.41 11.53 -10.23
N TYR A 34 -12.26 10.96 -9.34
CA TYR A 34 -13.45 11.65 -8.82
C TYR A 34 -13.09 13.00 -8.19
N LEU A 35 -12.08 13.01 -7.32
CA LEU A 35 -11.65 14.21 -6.62
C LEU A 35 -11.06 15.25 -7.60
N CYS A 36 -10.24 14.80 -8.55
CA CYS A 36 -9.66 15.68 -9.56
C CYS A 36 -10.74 16.38 -10.39
N GLU A 37 -11.77 15.67 -10.78
CA GLU A 37 -12.92 16.24 -11.50
C GLU A 37 -13.73 17.19 -10.60
N ALA A 38 -14.08 16.76 -9.39
CA ALA A 38 -14.93 17.53 -8.46
C ALA A 38 -14.30 18.87 -8.06
N LYS A 39 -12.97 18.89 -7.90
CA LYS A 39 -12.22 20.10 -7.49
C LYS A 39 -11.51 20.81 -8.64
N MET A 40 -11.74 20.37 -9.88
CA MET A 40 -11.12 20.93 -11.09
C MET A 40 -9.59 21.02 -11.01
N ILE A 41 -8.97 19.97 -10.47
CA ILE A 41 -7.52 19.88 -10.30
C ILE A 41 -6.86 19.84 -11.67
N ARG A 42 -5.80 20.62 -11.86
CA ARG A 42 -5.03 20.71 -13.12
C ARG A 42 -3.61 20.18 -12.99
N LYS A 43 -3.07 20.20 -11.76
CA LYS A 43 -1.72 19.71 -11.49
C LYS A 43 -1.66 19.05 -10.11
N LEU A 44 -0.91 17.93 -10.04
CA LEU A 44 -0.57 17.25 -8.78
C LEU A 44 0.93 17.26 -8.55
N TYR A 45 1.33 17.54 -7.32
CA TYR A 45 2.69 17.28 -6.84
C TYR A 45 2.70 15.91 -6.17
N LEU A 46 3.44 14.97 -6.73
CA LEU A 46 3.49 13.56 -6.34
C LEU A 46 4.84 13.20 -5.72
N PRO A 47 4.93 12.30 -4.74
CA PRO A 47 6.24 11.82 -4.31
C PRO A 47 6.85 10.89 -5.37
N TYR A 48 8.19 10.91 -5.52
CA TYR A 48 8.91 9.91 -6.33
C TYR A 48 8.66 8.48 -5.82
N PHE A 49 8.57 8.31 -4.51
CA PHE A 49 8.29 7.04 -3.86
C PHE A 49 6.81 6.67 -3.96
N LEU A 50 6.33 6.33 -5.16
CA LEU A 50 4.92 6.12 -5.45
C LEU A 50 4.71 5.06 -6.53
N CYS A 51 3.57 4.38 -6.48
CA CYS A 51 3.10 3.48 -7.54
C CYS A 51 2.86 4.28 -8.84
N ASP A 52 3.30 3.74 -9.97
CA ASP A 52 3.09 4.29 -11.30
C ASP A 52 1.61 4.51 -11.66
N SER A 53 0.70 3.82 -10.98
CA SER A 53 -0.74 3.91 -11.24
C SER A 53 -1.31 5.31 -11.04
N VAL A 54 -0.73 6.14 -10.15
CA VAL A 54 -1.16 7.52 -9.92
C VAL A 54 -0.69 8.43 -11.06
N ALA A 55 0.59 8.33 -11.45
CA ALA A 55 1.12 9.09 -12.59
C ALA A 55 0.43 8.68 -13.91
N ASN A 56 0.14 7.38 -14.09
CA ASN A 56 -0.60 6.88 -15.24
C ASN A 56 -2.05 7.39 -15.26
N LEU A 57 -2.70 7.50 -14.10
CA LEU A 57 -4.01 8.15 -14.01
C LEU A 57 -3.93 9.62 -14.43
N CYS A 58 -2.95 10.39 -13.95
CA CYS A 58 -2.77 11.79 -14.35
C CYS A 58 -2.64 11.92 -15.87
N LYS A 59 -1.88 11.05 -16.53
CA LYS A 59 -1.77 10.99 -17.99
C LYS A 59 -3.11 10.69 -18.65
N LYS A 60 -3.85 9.67 -18.15
CA LYS A 60 -5.17 9.28 -18.68
C LYS A 60 -6.17 10.45 -18.68
N ILE A 61 -6.21 11.21 -17.58
CA ILE A 61 -7.17 12.30 -17.41
C ILE A 61 -6.60 13.70 -17.77
N ASN A 62 -5.43 13.72 -18.37
CA ASN A 62 -4.76 14.94 -18.82
C ASN A 62 -4.55 15.99 -17.71
N ILE A 63 -4.04 15.53 -16.56
CA ILE A 63 -3.62 16.37 -15.43
C ILE A 63 -2.08 16.40 -15.42
N GLU A 64 -1.52 17.60 -15.29
CA GLU A 64 -0.08 17.79 -15.11
C GLU A 64 0.36 17.21 -13.77
N TYR A 65 1.58 16.71 -13.69
CA TYR A 65 2.17 16.31 -12.42
C TYR A 65 3.67 16.61 -12.37
N GLU A 66 4.15 16.78 -11.16
CA GLU A 66 5.56 17.03 -10.87
C GLU A 66 5.95 16.23 -9.61
N PHE A 67 7.14 15.63 -9.63
CA PHE A 67 7.59 14.82 -8.51
C PHE A 67 8.35 15.64 -7.46
N TYR A 68 8.23 15.22 -6.19
CA TYR A 68 9.02 15.69 -5.06
C TYR A 68 9.64 14.50 -4.30
N HIS A 69 10.70 14.76 -3.53
CA HIS A 69 11.38 13.77 -2.71
C HIS A 69 10.76 13.62 -1.33
N ILE A 70 11.00 12.48 -0.69
CA ILE A 70 10.68 12.26 0.72
C ILE A 70 11.97 12.24 1.56
N ASN A 71 11.83 12.42 2.89
CA ASN A 71 12.92 12.22 3.84
C ASN A 71 12.85 10.82 4.47
N GLU A 72 13.81 10.53 5.39
CA GLU A 72 13.92 9.22 6.06
C GLU A 72 12.71 8.89 6.95
N ALA A 73 11.93 9.90 7.37
CA ALA A 73 10.68 9.71 8.10
C ALA A 73 9.44 9.56 7.19
N PHE A 74 9.63 9.35 5.88
CA PHE A 74 8.57 9.33 4.85
C PHE A 74 7.82 10.65 4.69
N GLU A 75 8.38 11.76 5.16
CA GLU A 75 7.76 13.07 5.10
C GLU A 75 8.08 13.77 3.78
N PRO A 76 7.14 14.55 3.21
CA PRO A 76 7.39 15.32 2.00
C PRO A 76 8.53 16.34 2.14
N VAL A 77 9.50 16.32 1.22
CA VAL A 77 10.48 17.40 1.03
C VAL A 77 9.93 18.34 -0.02
N PHE A 78 9.06 19.25 0.39
CA PHE A 78 8.31 20.14 -0.50
C PHE A 78 8.26 21.56 0.03
N THR A 79 8.71 22.54 -0.78
CA THR A 79 8.79 23.96 -0.39
C THR A 79 8.19 24.91 -1.45
N LYS A 80 7.70 24.36 -2.57
CA LYS A 80 7.14 25.17 -3.65
C LYS A 80 5.82 25.81 -3.24
N GLU A 81 5.50 26.95 -3.80
CA GLU A 81 4.15 27.50 -3.78
C GLU A 81 3.26 26.70 -4.74
N ILE A 82 1.98 26.53 -4.39
CA ILE A 82 0.98 25.84 -5.20
C ILE A 82 -0.03 26.84 -5.78
N GLY A 83 -0.25 26.77 -7.10
CA GLY A 83 -1.23 27.59 -7.81
C GLY A 83 -2.69 27.22 -7.49
N ALA A 84 -3.63 28.00 -8.00
CA ALA A 84 -5.05 27.89 -7.63
C ALA A 84 -5.69 26.51 -7.92
N ASN A 85 -5.26 25.80 -8.97
CA ASN A 85 -5.76 24.48 -9.36
C ASN A 85 -4.69 23.38 -9.24
N GLU A 86 -3.70 23.61 -8.39
CA GLU A 86 -2.62 22.67 -8.11
C GLU A 86 -2.77 22.11 -6.70
N TRP A 87 -2.43 20.84 -6.51
CA TRP A 87 -2.62 20.13 -5.26
C TRP A 87 -1.39 19.33 -4.87
N LEU A 88 -1.08 19.31 -3.59
CA LEU A 88 -0.05 18.45 -3.01
C LEU A 88 -0.68 17.10 -2.65
N TYR A 89 -0.15 16.01 -3.21
CA TYR A 89 -0.58 14.65 -2.92
C TYR A 89 0.41 14.00 -1.95
N ILE A 90 -0.01 13.82 -0.70
CA ILE A 90 0.80 13.23 0.37
C ILE A 90 0.40 11.78 0.56
N VAL A 91 1.35 10.88 0.48
CA VAL A 91 1.15 9.45 0.77
C VAL A 91 1.54 9.16 2.20
N ASN A 92 0.64 8.58 2.97
CA ASN A 92 0.90 8.13 4.32
C ASN A 92 1.50 6.71 4.29
N PHE A 93 2.80 6.65 3.98
CA PHE A 93 3.54 5.40 3.86
C PHE A 93 3.52 4.63 5.18
N TYR A 94 3.02 3.39 5.14
CA TYR A 94 2.91 2.50 6.29
C TYR A 94 2.18 3.12 7.51
N GLY A 95 1.45 4.21 7.32
CA GLY A 95 0.77 4.93 8.39
C GLY A 95 1.69 5.78 9.26
N GLN A 96 2.89 6.12 8.81
CA GLN A 96 3.90 6.81 9.63
C GLN A 96 3.65 8.31 9.81
N LEU A 97 2.73 8.90 9.05
CA LEU A 97 2.36 10.31 9.20
C LEU A 97 1.14 10.46 10.12
N SER A 98 1.34 11.06 11.30
CA SER A 98 0.24 11.28 12.24
C SER A 98 -0.73 12.37 11.77
N ASN A 99 -1.94 12.39 12.33
CA ASN A 99 -2.92 13.43 12.04
C ASN A 99 -2.44 14.83 12.45
N GLU A 100 -1.67 14.95 13.53
CA GLU A 100 -1.04 16.20 13.97
C GLU A 100 -0.07 16.71 12.91
N TYR A 101 0.75 15.83 12.36
CA TYR A 101 1.66 16.18 11.26
C TYR A 101 0.90 16.59 9.99
N LEU A 102 -0.11 15.84 9.60
CA LEU A 102 -0.94 16.17 8.43
C LEU A 102 -1.67 17.51 8.57
N LYS A 103 -2.08 17.90 9.80
CA LYS A 103 -2.65 19.23 10.07
C LYS A 103 -1.66 20.36 9.77
N THR A 104 -0.36 20.19 9.98
CA THR A 104 0.64 21.21 9.65
C THR A 104 0.70 21.49 8.15
N TRP A 105 0.55 20.44 7.34
CA TRP A 105 0.48 20.58 5.89
C TRP A 105 -0.80 21.32 5.45
N LYS A 106 -1.95 21.03 6.06
CA LYS A 106 -3.18 21.77 5.82
C LYS A 106 -3.07 23.25 6.17
N GLN A 107 -2.40 23.57 7.29
CA GLN A 107 -2.18 24.96 7.70
C GLN A 107 -1.28 25.73 6.73
N ARG A 108 -0.34 25.02 6.10
CA ARG A 108 0.59 25.60 5.13
C ARG A 108 0.00 25.67 3.72
N TYR A 109 -0.79 24.66 3.33
CA TYR A 109 -1.39 24.53 2.01
C TYR A 109 -2.85 24.09 2.13
N ASP A 110 -3.79 24.89 1.64
CA ASP A 110 -5.23 24.51 1.65
C ASP A 110 -5.53 23.32 0.75
N ARG A 111 -4.73 23.12 -0.29
CA ARG A 111 -4.92 22.12 -1.35
C ARG A 111 -4.00 20.93 -1.14
N VAL A 112 -4.40 20.06 -0.23
CA VAL A 112 -3.68 18.82 0.11
C VAL A 112 -4.63 17.64 -0.02
N ILE A 113 -4.15 16.57 -0.67
CA ILE A 113 -4.79 15.25 -0.71
C ILE A 113 -3.94 14.31 0.11
N VAL A 114 -4.55 13.52 0.98
CA VAL A 114 -3.88 12.48 1.75
C VAL A 114 -4.26 11.10 1.20
N ASP A 115 -3.28 10.34 0.80
CA ASP A 115 -3.45 8.93 0.43
C ASP A 115 -3.21 8.02 1.64
N ASN A 116 -4.28 7.60 2.28
CA ASN A 116 -4.29 6.63 3.37
C ASN A 116 -4.49 5.18 2.89
N ALA A 117 -4.13 4.85 1.64
CA ALA A 117 -4.22 3.48 1.14
C ALA A 117 -3.38 2.47 1.96
N GLN A 118 -2.42 2.96 2.76
CA GLN A 118 -1.62 2.16 3.69
C GLN A 118 -1.92 2.47 5.17
N SER A 119 -3.01 3.19 5.45
CA SER A 119 -3.41 3.58 6.81
C SER A 119 -4.94 3.57 6.97
N TYR A 120 -5.56 2.43 6.69
CA TYR A 120 -7.03 2.31 6.63
C TYR A 120 -7.71 2.69 7.95
N PHE A 121 -7.11 2.36 9.10
CA PHE A 121 -7.70 2.60 10.41
C PHE A 121 -7.40 4.01 10.98
N GLN A 122 -6.62 4.82 10.28
CA GLN A 122 -6.39 6.22 10.67
C GLN A 122 -7.54 7.09 10.13
N MET A 123 -8.33 7.69 11.02
CA MET A 123 -9.39 8.59 10.60
C MET A 123 -8.84 9.83 9.90
N PRO A 124 -9.57 10.41 8.93
CA PRO A 124 -9.08 11.58 8.20
C PRO A 124 -8.99 12.80 9.12
N VAL A 125 -8.10 13.71 8.79
CA VAL A 125 -8.10 15.06 9.37
C VAL A 125 -9.26 15.85 8.79
N GLU A 126 -10.03 16.49 9.61
CA GLU A 126 -11.19 17.30 9.18
C GLU A 126 -10.75 18.36 8.16
N GLY A 127 -11.48 18.42 7.06
CA GLY A 127 -11.24 19.32 5.93
C GLY A 127 -9.99 19.00 5.09
N LEU A 128 -9.35 17.83 5.24
CA LEU A 128 -8.41 17.28 4.27
C LEU A 128 -9.11 16.26 3.39
N ASP A 129 -8.94 16.39 2.08
CA ASP A 129 -9.36 15.34 1.15
C ASP A 129 -8.50 14.09 1.39
N THR A 130 -9.15 12.98 1.75
CA THR A 130 -8.44 11.77 2.14
C THR A 130 -9.03 10.55 1.46
N LEU A 131 -8.19 9.75 0.81
CA LEU A 131 -8.61 8.53 0.15
C LEU A 131 -8.06 7.27 0.85
N TYR A 132 -8.84 6.19 0.77
CA TYR A 132 -8.54 4.87 1.34
C TYR A 132 -8.82 3.79 0.30
N THR A 133 -8.18 2.62 0.45
CA THR A 133 -8.49 1.44 -0.38
C THR A 133 -8.81 0.23 0.48
N CYS A 134 -9.87 -0.49 0.14
CA CYS A 134 -10.31 -1.68 0.88
C CYS A 134 -9.44 -2.90 0.55
N ARG A 135 -9.03 -3.06 -0.69
CA ARG A 135 -8.36 -4.23 -1.25
C ARG A 135 -6.98 -4.55 -0.66
N LYS A 136 -6.37 -3.61 0.05
CA LYS A 136 -5.13 -3.82 0.80
C LYS A 136 -5.36 -4.41 2.19
N TYR A 137 -6.58 -4.35 2.69
CA TYR A 137 -6.94 -4.75 4.04
C TYR A 137 -7.92 -5.92 4.09
N PHE A 138 -8.80 -6.03 3.11
CA PHE A 138 -9.91 -6.98 3.09
C PHE A 138 -9.96 -7.79 1.80
N GLY A 139 -10.58 -8.96 1.87
CA GLY A 139 -10.79 -9.85 0.75
C GLY A 139 -11.97 -9.41 -0.13
N VAL A 140 -11.82 -8.28 -0.82
CA VAL A 140 -12.81 -7.70 -1.73
C VAL A 140 -12.19 -7.43 -3.10
N ALA A 141 -12.99 -7.48 -4.16
CA ALA A 141 -12.50 -7.33 -5.52
C ALA A 141 -12.36 -5.86 -5.94
N ASP A 142 -13.14 -4.97 -5.35
CA ASP A 142 -13.12 -3.51 -5.54
C ASP A 142 -13.17 -2.80 -4.19
N GLY A 143 -13.36 -1.49 -4.17
CA GLY A 143 -13.61 -0.72 -2.96
C GLY A 143 -12.51 0.28 -2.61
N ALA A 144 -12.97 1.52 -2.44
CA ALA A 144 -12.23 2.65 -1.92
C ALA A 144 -13.19 3.61 -1.21
N PHE A 145 -12.66 4.45 -0.34
CA PHE A 145 -13.41 5.51 0.32
C PHE A 145 -12.72 6.85 0.09
N LEU A 146 -13.53 7.89 -0.09
CA LEU A 146 -13.07 9.26 -0.25
C LEU A 146 -13.81 10.17 0.73
N TYR A 147 -13.07 10.82 1.59
CA TYR A 147 -13.53 11.97 2.35
C TYR A 147 -13.21 13.24 1.57
N SER A 148 -14.23 13.99 1.25
CA SER A 148 -14.13 15.30 0.60
C SER A 148 -15.36 16.14 0.92
N ASP A 149 -15.18 17.44 0.98
CA ASP A 149 -16.26 18.42 1.12
C ASP A 149 -17.02 18.69 -0.20
N THR A 150 -16.44 18.22 -1.31
CA THR A 150 -16.98 18.46 -2.66
C THR A 150 -17.51 17.17 -3.26
N ARG A 151 -18.66 17.25 -3.92
CA ARG A 151 -19.32 16.13 -4.59
C ARG A 151 -19.50 16.43 -6.07
N LEU A 152 -19.35 15.41 -6.93
CA LEU A 152 -19.75 15.52 -8.33
C LEU A 152 -21.28 15.68 -8.43
N SER A 153 -21.72 16.56 -9.32
CA SER A 153 -23.15 16.77 -9.59
C SER A 153 -23.74 15.71 -10.51
N LYS A 154 -22.91 14.95 -11.22
CA LYS A 154 -23.33 13.88 -12.13
C LYS A 154 -23.49 12.56 -11.38
N GLU A 155 -24.45 11.73 -11.79
CA GLU A 155 -24.49 10.33 -11.37
C GLU A 155 -23.30 9.57 -11.93
N ILE A 156 -22.73 8.68 -11.08
CA ILE A 156 -21.72 7.72 -11.49
C ILE A 156 -22.30 6.30 -11.40
N PRO A 157 -21.96 5.41 -12.34
CA PRO A 157 -22.50 4.06 -12.36
C PRO A 157 -22.03 3.25 -11.14
N GLN A 158 -22.82 2.26 -10.77
CA GLN A 158 -22.46 1.24 -9.78
C GLN A 158 -21.49 0.24 -10.43
N ASP A 159 -20.44 -0.16 -9.72
CA ASP A 159 -19.61 -1.28 -10.14
C ASP A 159 -20.29 -2.62 -9.83
N GLU A 160 -19.92 -3.67 -10.56
CA GLU A 160 -20.31 -5.05 -10.30
C GLU A 160 -19.05 -5.90 -10.18
N SER A 161 -18.93 -6.68 -9.11
CA SER A 161 -17.69 -7.41 -8.80
C SER A 161 -17.87 -8.93 -8.71
N PHE A 162 -19.08 -9.47 -8.93
CA PHE A 162 -19.35 -10.89 -8.74
C PHE A 162 -18.48 -11.79 -9.64
N GLU A 163 -18.25 -11.44 -10.89
CA GLU A 163 -17.37 -12.19 -11.79
C GLU A 163 -15.89 -12.09 -11.42
N ARG A 164 -15.53 -11.14 -10.58
CA ARG A 164 -14.15 -10.87 -10.14
C ARG A 164 -13.83 -11.43 -8.76
N MET A 165 -14.70 -12.26 -8.19
CA MET A 165 -14.50 -12.87 -6.86
C MET A 165 -13.75 -14.20 -6.91
N HIS A 166 -13.60 -14.82 -8.07
CA HIS A 166 -13.04 -16.16 -8.20
C HIS A 166 -11.64 -16.29 -7.60
N PHE A 167 -10.75 -15.32 -7.81
CA PHE A 167 -9.40 -15.36 -7.25
C PHE A 167 -9.37 -15.25 -5.71
N LEU A 168 -10.35 -14.57 -5.10
CA LEU A 168 -10.46 -14.47 -3.65
C LEU A 168 -10.96 -15.78 -3.05
N LEU A 169 -12.02 -16.34 -3.63
CA LEU A 169 -12.58 -17.62 -3.23
C LEU A 169 -11.58 -18.76 -3.43
N GLY A 170 -10.95 -18.81 -4.61
CA GLY A 170 -9.95 -19.82 -4.92
C GLY A 170 -8.72 -19.74 -4.01
N ARG A 171 -8.23 -18.53 -3.68
CA ARG A 171 -7.15 -18.37 -2.69
C ARG A 171 -7.55 -18.84 -1.30
N TYR A 172 -8.79 -18.61 -0.89
CA TYR A 172 -9.29 -19.01 0.42
C TYR A 172 -9.34 -20.54 0.56
N GLU A 173 -9.83 -21.24 -0.47
CA GLU A 173 -9.98 -22.69 -0.46
C GLU A 173 -8.71 -23.47 -0.87
N ARG A 174 -7.80 -22.85 -1.65
CA ARG A 174 -6.66 -23.53 -2.27
C ARG A 174 -5.34 -22.80 -2.06
N SER A 175 -4.87 -22.01 -3.05
CA SER A 175 -3.57 -21.34 -2.95
C SER A 175 -3.51 -20.00 -3.65
N ALA A 176 -2.58 -19.12 -3.20
CA ALA A 176 -2.37 -17.82 -3.81
C ALA A 176 -1.77 -17.93 -5.23
N ASN A 177 -0.88 -18.89 -5.48
CA ASN A 177 -0.17 -19.01 -6.75
C ASN A 177 -1.09 -19.36 -7.90
N GLU A 178 -2.06 -20.22 -7.65
CA GLU A 178 -2.98 -20.73 -8.65
C GLU A 178 -3.86 -19.62 -9.24
N PHE A 179 -4.25 -18.65 -8.42
CA PHE A 179 -5.15 -17.57 -8.79
C PHE A 179 -4.46 -16.20 -8.96
N TYR A 180 -3.13 -16.18 -8.94
CA TYR A 180 -2.38 -14.93 -9.03
C TYR A 180 -2.61 -14.17 -10.35
N GLY A 181 -2.80 -14.90 -11.45
CA GLY A 181 -3.11 -14.31 -12.77
C GLY A 181 -4.42 -13.51 -12.77
N GLU A 182 -5.46 -14.02 -12.12
CA GLU A 182 -6.76 -13.35 -12.00
C GLU A 182 -6.67 -12.11 -11.08
N TYR A 183 -5.92 -12.20 -9.99
CA TYR A 183 -5.61 -11.05 -9.14
C TYR A 183 -4.96 -9.91 -9.95
N ILE A 184 -3.97 -10.24 -10.80
CA ILE A 184 -3.32 -9.26 -11.68
C ILE A 184 -4.30 -8.68 -12.72
N ALA A 185 -5.14 -9.51 -13.30
CA ALA A 185 -6.17 -9.08 -14.26
C ALA A 185 -7.16 -8.10 -13.61
N ASN A 186 -7.64 -8.40 -12.40
CA ASN A 186 -8.49 -7.50 -11.64
C ASN A 186 -7.80 -6.16 -11.32
N ASN A 187 -6.50 -6.16 -11.01
CA ASN A 187 -5.75 -4.92 -10.79
C ASN A 187 -5.60 -4.07 -12.07
N LYS A 188 -5.38 -4.71 -13.21
CA LYS A 188 -5.26 -4.05 -14.51
C LYS A 188 -6.56 -3.42 -14.96
N LEU A 189 -7.70 -4.07 -14.71
CA LEU A 189 -9.02 -3.56 -15.07
C LEU A 189 -9.22 -2.11 -14.63
N PHE A 190 -8.86 -1.77 -13.41
CA PHE A 190 -9.03 -0.42 -12.87
C PHE A 190 -8.16 0.66 -13.53
N ALA A 191 -7.24 0.32 -14.42
CA ALA A 191 -6.50 1.32 -15.19
C ALA A 191 -7.37 1.97 -16.26
N GLU A 192 -8.28 1.19 -16.86
CA GLU A 192 -9.12 1.60 -17.98
C GLU A 192 -10.56 1.96 -17.55
N GLU A 193 -11.01 1.46 -16.42
CA GLU A 193 -12.35 1.68 -15.89
C GLU A 193 -12.63 3.17 -15.62
N PRO A 194 -13.84 3.65 -15.90
CA PRO A 194 -14.29 4.97 -15.46
C PRO A 194 -14.52 4.98 -13.94
N VAL A 195 -14.73 6.17 -13.40
CA VAL A 195 -15.16 6.32 -12.01
C VAL A 195 -16.50 5.62 -11.79
N LYS A 196 -16.55 4.71 -10.81
CA LYS A 196 -17.77 3.99 -10.42
C LYS A 196 -17.94 4.00 -8.90
N ARG A 197 -19.17 3.86 -8.44
CA ARG A 197 -19.44 3.57 -7.04
C ARG A 197 -18.95 2.16 -6.70
N MET A 198 -18.64 1.91 -5.44
CA MET A 198 -18.32 0.58 -4.90
C MET A 198 -19.41 -0.43 -5.26
N SER A 199 -19.05 -1.65 -5.61
CA SER A 199 -20.04 -2.70 -5.91
C SER A 199 -20.87 -3.05 -4.67
N ARG A 200 -22.13 -3.40 -4.87
CA ARG A 200 -23.01 -3.86 -3.79
C ARG A 200 -22.46 -5.07 -3.05
N LEU A 201 -21.78 -5.95 -3.77
CA LEU A 201 -21.15 -7.13 -3.17
C LEU A 201 -20.04 -6.73 -2.21
N THR A 202 -19.13 -5.85 -2.61
CA THR A 202 -18.07 -5.35 -1.74
C THR A 202 -18.63 -4.59 -0.55
N GLU A 203 -19.63 -3.73 -0.77
CA GLU A 203 -20.30 -2.99 0.32
C GLU A 203 -20.90 -3.97 1.34
N ASN A 204 -21.61 -5.00 0.88
CA ASN A 204 -22.17 -6.04 1.75
C ASN A 204 -21.08 -6.78 2.54
N LEU A 205 -19.99 -7.18 1.89
CA LEU A 205 -18.89 -7.88 2.57
C LEU A 205 -18.21 -7.00 3.64
N LEU A 206 -18.07 -5.69 3.38
CA LEU A 206 -17.52 -4.74 4.34
C LEU A 206 -18.41 -4.57 5.57
N HIS A 207 -19.74 -4.69 5.44
CA HIS A 207 -20.68 -4.74 6.57
C HIS A 207 -20.52 -6.00 7.45
N GLY A 208 -19.87 -7.05 6.93
CA GLY A 208 -19.58 -8.28 7.67
C GLY A 208 -18.22 -8.29 8.41
N ILE A 209 -17.44 -7.22 8.31
CA ILE A 209 -16.10 -7.15 8.92
C ILE A 209 -16.19 -6.70 10.38
N ASP A 210 -15.55 -7.44 11.28
CA ASP A 210 -15.23 -6.97 12.63
C ASP A 210 -13.92 -6.16 12.59
N TYR A 211 -14.06 -4.84 12.43
CA TYR A 211 -12.92 -3.93 12.27
C TYR A 211 -12.01 -3.87 13.49
N ASP A 212 -12.57 -4.03 14.69
CA ASP A 212 -11.77 -4.00 15.93
C ASP A 212 -10.89 -5.23 16.05
N ILE A 213 -11.42 -6.42 15.74
CA ILE A 213 -10.64 -7.66 15.71
C ILE A 213 -9.54 -7.57 14.64
N VAL A 214 -9.87 -7.06 13.44
CA VAL A 214 -8.90 -6.91 12.36
C VAL A 214 -7.77 -5.95 12.75
N ALA A 215 -8.10 -4.77 13.26
CA ALA A 215 -7.09 -3.78 13.65
C ALA A 215 -6.23 -4.29 14.81
N LYS A 216 -6.85 -4.92 15.83
CA LYS A 216 -6.13 -5.51 16.97
C LYS A 216 -5.16 -6.59 16.53
N ARG A 217 -5.55 -7.50 15.65
CA ARG A 217 -4.67 -8.57 15.14
C ARG A 217 -3.47 -8.00 14.38
N ARG A 218 -3.69 -6.98 13.55
CA ARG A 218 -2.61 -6.28 12.85
C ARG A 218 -1.67 -5.57 13.82
N GLN A 219 -2.20 -4.97 14.87
CA GLN A 219 -1.40 -4.33 15.91
C GLN A 219 -0.55 -5.37 16.67
N GLU A 220 -1.14 -6.48 17.10
CA GLU A 220 -0.42 -7.56 17.80
C GLU A 220 0.74 -8.10 16.95
N ASN A 221 0.51 -8.29 15.64
CA ASN A 221 1.54 -8.74 14.69
C ASN A 221 2.63 -7.67 14.48
N PHE A 222 2.25 -6.40 14.35
CA PHE A 222 3.20 -5.29 14.24
C PHE A 222 4.11 -5.21 15.47
N ASP A 223 3.52 -5.19 16.67
CA ASP A 223 4.26 -5.06 17.93
C ASP A 223 5.20 -6.27 18.15
N PHE A 224 4.77 -7.46 17.74
CA PHE A 224 5.61 -8.65 17.78
C PHE A 224 6.84 -8.51 16.88
N LEU A 225 6.67 -8.08 15.63
CA LEU A 225 7.78 -7.89 14.70
C LEU A 225 8.67 -6.73 15.13
N ASP A 226 8.10 -5.65 15.64
CA ASP A 226 8.86 -4.51 16.12
C ASP A 226 9.76 -4.89 17.32
N ALA A 227 9.26 -5.70 18.24
CA ALA A 227 10.07 -6.23 19.35
C ALA A 227 11.25 -7.11 18.88
N GLU A 228 11.12 -7.80 17.74
CA GLU A 228 12.12 -8.71 17.21
C GLU A 228 13.13 -8.06 16.28
N PHE A 229 12.75 -6.94 15.61
CA PHE A 229 13.52 -6.33 14.54
C PHE A 229 13.93 -4.87 14.80
N ARG A 230 13.41 -4.20 15.81
CA ARG A 230 13.68 -2.78 16.10
C ARG A 230 15.18 -2.44 16.10
N ASP A 231 16.01 -3.31 16.69
CA ASP A 231 17.44 -3.05 16.85
C ASP A 231 18.25 -3.19 15.55
N ILE A 232 17.67 -3.85 14.53
CA ILE A 232 18.30 -4.06 13.22
C ILE A 232 17.59 -3.31 12.08
N ASN A 233 16.42 -2.76 12.35
CA ASN A 233 15.66 -2.00 11.36
C ASN A 233 16.28 -0.61 11.21
N GLU A 234 16.74 -0.27 10.01
CA GLU A 234 17.30 1.05 9.72
C GLU A 234 16.23 2.16 9.74
N LEU A 235 14.93 1.80 9.75
CA LEU A 235 13.81 2.74 9.90
C LEU A 235 13.48 2.98 11.38
N SER A 236 13.25 4.24 11.73
CA SER A 236 12.68 4.61 13.03
C SER A 236 11.15 4.64 12.92
N LEU A 237 10.49 3.55 13.32
CA LEU A 237 9.05 3.39 13.14
C LEU A 237 8.26 3.91 14.35
N LYS A 238 7.10 4.51 14.06
CA LYS A 238 6.05 4.78 15.03
C LYS A 238 5.09 3.58 15.07
N SER A 239 4.57 3.23 16.25
CA SER A 239 3.48 2.25 16.35
C SER A 239 2.22 2.79 15.66
N VAL A 240 1.59 1.96 14.84
CA VAL A 240 0.42 2.32 14.01
C VAL A 240 -0.70 1.33 14.26
N TYR A 241 -1.83 1.83 14.76
CA TYR A 241 -3.00 0.99 14.99
C TYR A 241 -3.55 0.43 13.67
N GLY A 242 -3.66 -0.89 13.60
CA GLY A 242 -4.14 -1.58 12.40
C GLY A 242 -3.26 -1.40 11.17
N ALA A 243 -1.94 -1.35 11.34
CA ALA A 243 -0.97 -1.07 10.28
C ALA A 243 -1.15 -1.95 9.03
N PHE A 244 -0.72 -1.42 7.88
CA PHE A 244 -0.79 -2.14 6.59
C PHE A 244 0.19 -3.30 6.53
N MET A 245 1.44 -3.03 6.76
CA MET A 245 2.58 -3.96 6.79
C MET A 245 3.61 -3.46 7.79
N TYR A 246 4.54 -4.31 8.20
CA TYR A 246 5.71 -3.91 8.97
C TYR A 246 6.86 -3.64 8.00
N PRO A 247 7.32 -2.40 7.80
CA PRO A 247 8.45 -2.10 6.94
C PRO A 247 9.76 -2.39 7.66
N LEU A 248 10.50 -3.39 7.20
CA LEU A 248 11.82 -3.72 7.68
C LEU A 248 12.86 -3.29 6.63
N LEU A 249 13.63 -2.26 6.92
CA LEU A 249 14.77 -1.84 6.10
C LEU A 249 16.04 -2.46 6.65
N VAL A 250 16.70 -3.25 5.83
CA VAL A 250 17.97 -3.90 6.15
C VAL A 250 18.87 -3.93 4.92
N GLN A 251 20.16 -4.02 5.12
CA GLN A 251 21.11 -4.19 4.02
C GLN A 251 20.79 -5.43 3.19
N ASN A 252 20.91 -5.30 1.86
CA ASN A 252 20.62 -6.39 0.91
C ASN A 252 19.16 -6.92 0.99
N GLY A 253 18.21 -6.09 1.38
CA GLY A 253 16.80 -6.48 1.50
C GLY A 253 16.23 -7.11 0.23
N SER A 254 16.61 -6.63 -0.94
CA SER A 254 16.22 -7.20 -2.24
C SER A 254 16.62 -8.67 -2.41
N GLU A 255 17.78 -9.05 -1.88
CA GLU A 255 18.27 -10.43 -1.96
C GLU A 255 17.66 -11.33 -0.89
N ILE A 256 17.46 -10.79 0.31
CA ILE A 256 16.69 -11.47 1.36
C ILE A 256 15.29 -11.79 0.86
N ARG A 257 14.62 -10.85 0.17
CA ARG A 257 13.30 -11.04 -0.46
C ARG A 257 13.30 -12.21 -1.43
N LYS A 258 14.32 -12.31 -2.29
CA LYS A 258 14.46 -13.44 -3.24
C LYS A 258 14.64 -14.79 -2.54
N ALA A 259 15.38 -14.82 -1.43
CA ALA A 259 15.57 -16.03 -0.65
C ALA A 259 14.28 -16.43 0.09
N LEU A 260 13.55 -15.48 0.67
CA LEU A 260 12.24 -15.70 1.31
C LEU A 260 11.20 -16.24 0.33
N GLN A 261 11.24 -15.81 -0.94
CA GLN A 261 10.34 -16.33 -1.98
C GLN A 261 10.54 -17.84 -2.22
N LYS A 262 11.77 -18.35 -2.10
CA LYS A 262 12.06 -19.79 -2.19
C LYS A 262 11.45 -20.58 -1.03
N GLU A 263 11.31 -19.95 0.13
CA GLU A 263 10.64 -20.48 1.33
C GLU A 263 9.11 -20.26 1.28
N LYS A 264 8.55 -19.85 0.15
CA LYS A 264 7.13 -19.52 -0.04
C LYS A 264 6.63 -18.34 0.83
N ILE A 265 7.54 -17.49 1.29
CA ILE A 265 7.21 -16.22 1.94
C ILE A 265 7.27 -15.12 0.88
N TYR A 266 6.10 -14.62 0.51
CA TYR A 266 5.96 -13.67 -0.60
C TYR A 266 5.90 -12.23 -0.07
N ILE A 267 7.04 -11.55 -0.09
CA ILE A 267 7.16 -10.14 0.26
C ILE A 267 7.23 -9.32 -1.03
N PRO A 268 6.31 -8.39 -1.29
CA PRO A 268 6.30 -7.62 -2.52
C PRO A 268 7.47 -6.61 -2.57
N THR A 269 7.93 -6.27 -3.78
CA THR A 269 8.61 -5.00 -4.01
C THR A 269 7.51 -3.95 -4.19
N LEU A 270 7.38 -3.02 -3.24
CA LEU A 270 6.46 -1.91 -3.42
C LEU A 270 7.08 -0.93 -4.42
N TRP A 271 6.29 -0.60 -5.44
CA TRP A 271 6.64 0.36 -6.48
C TRP A 271 7.93 0.05 -7.26
N PRO A 272 7.95 -1.06 -8.02
CA PRO A 272 9.12 -1.45 -8.83
C PRO A 272 9.48 -0.44 -9.94
N ASN A 273 8.57 0.49 -10.27
CA ASN A 273 8.83 1.62 -11.15
C ASN A 273 9.89 2.56 -10.58
N VAL A 274 9.93 2.77 -9.26
CA VAL A 274 10.92 3.64 -8.58
C VAL A 274 12.35 3.18 -8.88
N LEU A 275 12.59 1.88 -8.96
CA LEU A 275 13.90 1.31 -9.31
C LEU A 275 14.36 1.64 -10.75
N LYS A 276 13.46 2.16 -11.59
CA LYS A 276 13.76 2.54 -12.98
C LYS A 276 13.76 4.06 -13.17
N GLU A 277 12.98 4.76 -12.34
CA GLU A 277 12.70 6.18 -12.47
C GLU A 277 13.60 7.04 -11.57
N CYS A 278 14.11 6.49 -10.47
CA CYS A 278 14.97 7.20 -9.53
C CYS A 278 16.44 6.80 -9.69
N PRO A 279 17.39 7.74 -9.45
CA PRO A 279 18.81 7.43 -9.37
C PRO A 279 19.11 6.37 -8.30
N ALA A 280 20.09 5.49 -8.53
CA ALA A 280 20.42 4.39 -7.63
C ALA A 280 20.95 4.84 -6.25
N ASP A 281 21.43 6.07 -6.15
CA ASP A 281 21.90 6.70 -4.92
C ASP A 281 20.83 7.52 -4.19
N SER A 282 19.59 7.53 -4.71
CA SER A 282 18.47 8.23 -4.06
C SER A 282 17.85 7.41 -2.93
N LEU A 283 17.29 8.10 -1.95
CA LEU A 283 16.58 7.50 -0.82
C LEU A 283 15.42 6.61 -1.31
N GLU A 284 14.65 7.10 -2.28
CA GLU A 284 13.49 6.40 -2.82
C GLU A 284 13.89 5.08 -3.51
N TYR A 285 15.01 5.09 -4.24
CA TYR A 285 15.54 3.87 -4.83
C TYR A 285 15.93 2.84 -3.76
N HIS A 286 16.70 3.28 -2.77
CA HIS A 286 17.10 2.43 -1.65
C HIS A 286 15.89 1.85 -0.91
N TYR A 287 14.89 2.66 -0.62
CA TYR A 287 13.65 2.22 0.02
C TYR A 287 12.87 1.21 -0.83
N ALA A 288 12.74 1.45 -2.14
CA ALA A 288 12.06 0.52 -3.03
C ALA A 288 12.82 -0.82 -3.17
N ALA A 289 14.14 -0.77 -3.18
CA ALA A 289 14.99 -1.96 -3.27
C ALA A 289 14.96 -2.80 -1.99
N ASP A 290 15.19 -2.18 -0.83
CA ASP A 290 15.62 -2.88 0.37
C ASP A 290 14.61 -2.91 1.52
N ILE A 291 13.57 -2.06 1.52
CA ILE A 291 12.47 -2.26 2.46
C ILE A 291 11.78 -3.60 2.18
N LEU A 292 11.68 -4.43 3.19
CA LEU A 292 10.87 -5.63 3.22
C LEU A 292 9.52 -5.30 3.87
N PRO A 293 8.44 -5.06 3.09
CA PRO A 293 7.10 -4.82 3.65
C PRO A 293 6.50 -6.15 4.11
N ILE A 294 6.76 -6.51 5.36
CA ILE A 294 6.38 -7.79 5.94
C ILE A 294 4.86 -7.82 6.17
N PRO A 295 4.16 -8.88 5.70
CA PRO A 295 2.72 -9.01 5.92
C PRO A 295 2.40 -9.27 7.39
N ILE A 296 1.47 -8.48 7.93
CA ILE A 296 1.00 -8.54 9.32
C ILE A 296 -0.52 -8.63 9.42
N ASP A 297 -1.17 -8.96 8.32
CA ASP A 297 -2.62 -8.87 8.23
C ASP A 297 -3.34 -9.93 9.09
N GLN A 298 -4.63 -9.75 9.24
CA GLN A 298 -5.49 -10.54 10.14
C GLN A 298 -5.54 -12.04 9.87
N ARG A 299 -4.99 -12.51 8.76
CA ARG A 299 -4.89 -13.95 8.43
C ARG A 299 -3.83 -14.67 9.26
N TYR A 300 -2.88 -13.93 9.82
CA TYR A 300 -1.70 -14.46 10.50
C TYR A 300 -1.81 -14.25 12.01
N GLY A 301 -1.30 -15.23 12.76
CA GLY A 301 -1.19 -15.19 14.22
C GLY A 301 0.26 -15.17 14.69
N LYS A 302 0.45 -15.27 16.02
CA LYS A 302 1.76 -15.20 16.66
C LYS A 302 2.73 -16.30 16.18
N GLU A 303 2.22 -17.50 15.88
CA GLU A 303 3.04 -18.61 15.39
C GLU A 303 3.58 -18.32 13.97
N ASP A 304 2.72 -17.76 13.09
CA ASP A 304 3.13 -17.33 11.75
C ASP A 304 4.21 -16.25 11.83
N MET A 305 4.03 -15.25 12.71
CA MET A 305 5.00 -14.19 12.93
C MET A 305 6.33 -14.73 13.45
N ARG A 306 6.33 -15.71 14.37
CA ARG A 306 7.55 -16.36 14.85
C ARG A 306 8.27 -17.12 13.74
N CYS A 307 7.55 -17.92 12.97
CA CYS A 307 8.11 -18.64 11.82
C CYS A 307 8.75 -17.67 10.82
N LEU A 308 8.10 -16.53 10.58
CA LEU A 308 8.58 -15.48 9.68
C LEU A 308 9.85 -14.83 10.22
N VAL A 309 9.91 -14.49 11.51
CA VAL A 309 11.10 -13.94 12.19
C VAL A 309 12.27 -14.92 12.09
N ASP A 310 12.08 -16.18 12.45
CA ASP A 310 13.12 -17.20 12.43
C ASP A 310 13.67 -17.40 11.01
N THR A 311 12.79 -17.39 10.01
CA THR A 311 13.18 -17.54 8.61
C THR A 311 13.96 -16.31 8.12
N ILE A 312 13.53 -15.09 8.42
CA ILE A 312 14.25 -13.86 8.04
C ILE A 312 15.63 -13.84 8.69
N LYS A 313 15.73 -14.12 9.99
CA LYS A 313 17.02 -14.15 10.72
C LYS A 313 17.96 -15.19 10.12
N ARG A 314 17.48 -16.39 9.82
CA ARG A 314 18.27 -17.47 9.19
C ARG A 314 18.80 -17.06 7.81
N VAL A 315 17.92 -16.58 6.94
CA VAL A 315 18.28 -16.17 5.57
C VAL A 315 19.27 -15.00 5.59
N SER A 316 19.08 -14.02 6.47
CA SER A 316 20.00 -12.88 6.62
C SER A 316 21.39 -13.32 7.10
N TYR A 317 21.45 -14.26 8.07
CA TYR A 317 22.73 -14.80 8.54
C TYR A 317 23.47 -15.61 7.48
N GLU A 318 22.78 -16.49 6.74
CA GLU A 318 23.36 -17.26 5.64
C GLU A 318 23.96 -16.35 4.57
N LYS A 319 23.26 -15.24 4.26
CA LYS A 319 23.72 -14.26 3.29
C LYS A 319 24.98 -13.53 3.76
N SER A 320 24.99 -13.02 4.99
CA SER A 320 26.16 -12.34 5.56
C SER A 320 27.40 -13.23 5.54
N ARG A 321 27.25 -14.53 5.80
CA ARG A 321 28.35 -15.49 5.69
C ARG A 321 28.86 -15.65 4.26
N MET A 322 27.97 -15.71 3.27
CA MET A 322 28.36 -15.84 1.86
C MET A 322 29.13 -14.59 1.38
N ASP A 323 28.70 -13.41 1.79
CA ASP A 323 29.38 -12.15 1.43
C ASP A 323 30.79 -12.07 2.03
N LEU A 324 30.99 -12.53 3.27
CA LEU A 324 32.29 -12.65 3.91
C LEU A 324 33.22 -13.65 3.17
N PHE A 325 32.68 -14.79 2.72
CA PHE A 325 33.46 -15.78 1.96
C PHE A 325 33.86 -15.24 0.58
N THR A 326 33.00 -14.55 -0.13
CA THR A 326 33.30 -13.96 -1.42
C THR A 326 34.36 -12.85 -1.29
N SER A 327 34.25 -11.96 -0.32
CA SER A 327 35.25 -10.91 -0.06
C SER A 327 36.62 -11.49 0.24
N SER A 328 36.71 -12.51 1.08
CA SER A 328 37.99 -13.17 1.41
C SER A 328 38.63 -13.93 0.24
N MET A 329 37.82 -14.43 -0.71
CA MET A 329 38.33 -15.05 -1.93
C MET A 329 38.93 -14.03 -2.92
N PHE A 330 38.34 -12.84 -3.01
CA PHE A 330 38.87 -11.77 -3.85
C PHE A 330 40.14 -11.18 -3.28
N GLU A 331 40.25 -10.97 -1.98
CA GLU A 331 41.50 -10.52 -1.32
C GLU A 331 42.62 -11.53 -1.47
N ASN A 332 42.37 -12.84 -1.34
CA ASN A 332 43.36 -13.89 -1.52
C ASN A 332 43.85 -14.05 -3.00
N ASN A 333 43.00 -13.68 -3.97
CA ASN A 333 43.41 -13.71 -5.39
C ASN A 333 44.25 -12.48 -5.79
N GLU A 334 44.09 -11.33 -5.19
CA GLU A 334 44.96 -10.16 -5.40
C GLU A 334 46.35 -10.38 -4.80
N PHE A 335 46.47 -11.09 -3.68
CA PHE A 335 47.78 -11.46 -3.10
C PHE A 335 48.56 -12.50 -3.95
N ARG A 336 47.86 -13.44 -4.58
CA ARG A 336 48.53 -14.45 -5.46
C ARG A 336 48.94 -13.88 -6.83
N GLY A 337 48.41 -12.75 -7.25
CA GLY A 337 48.82 -12.07 -8.51
C GLY A 337 50.10 -11.23 -8.37
N LYS A 338 50.59 -10.93 -7.15
CA LYS A 338 51.78 -10.11 -6.91
C LYS A 338 53.06 -10.89 -6.64
N GLU A 339 53.01 -12.21 -6.62
CA GLU A 339 54.20 -13.07 -6.45
C GLU A 339 54.75 -13.69 -7.76
N LYS A 340 54.30 -13.23 -8.90
CA LYS A 340 54.83 -13.62 -10.19
C LYS A 340 55.20 -12.39 -11.04
N ILE A 341 56.26 -11.68 -10.65
CA ILE A 341 57.10 -10.86 -11.53
C ILE A 341 58.56 -10.99 -11.03
#